data_aaae72e1414afcb35b287432b07d2011
#
_entry.id   aaae72e1414afcb35b287432b07d2011
#
_cell.length_a   1.000
_cell.length_b   1.000
_cell.length_c   1.000
_cell.angle_alpha   90.00
_cell.angle_beta   90.00
_cell.angle_gamma   90.00
#
_symmetry.space_group_name_H-M   'P 1'
#
loop_
_entity.id
_entity.type
_entity.pdbx_description
1 polymer ?
#
loop_
_entity_poly.entity_id
_entity_poly.type
_entity_poly.pdbx_seq_one_letter_code
_entity_poly.pdbx_strand_id
1 'polypeptide(L)'
;VRTSVTHGSIGIIESAYNIEQDHPEFDSLKNEFLELYLANIAEKTALFEGLDQVLASCQQRNIPWGIVTNKPLKYTAPLLLALGLDKQSATTICPDHVTYPKPDPEALILACSQINIAPCDSIYIGDHVRDIQAGRSAGMRTIAAEWGYIEEFENITQWQADWVVKKSTDLNALLFS
;
A
#
# COMPACT_ATOMS: atom_id res chain seq x y z
N VAL A 1 1.20 -6.30 17.62
CA VAL A 1 0.53 -5.15 16.97
C VAL A 1 1.14 -4.84 15.60
N ARG A 2 2.49 -4.78 15.43
CA ARG A 2 3.09 -4.45 14.12
C ARG A 2 2.73 -5.48 13.02
N THR A 3 2.72 -6.75 13.34
CA THR A 3 2.34 -7.84 12.45
C THR A 3 0.84 -7.87 12.12
N SER A 4 -0.01 -7.39 13.03
CA SER A 4 -1.47 -7.38 12.84
C SER A 4 -1.96 -6.25 11.92
N VAL A 5 -1.08 -5.30 11.54
CA VAL A 5 -1.43 -4.15 10.69
C VAL A 5 -1.81 -4.60 9.27
N THR A 6 -1.24 -5.70 8.78
CA THR A 6 -1.54 -6.27 7.46
C THR A 6 -2.99 -6.72 7.31
N HIS A 7 -3.65 -7.08 8.43
CA HIS A 7 -5.06 -7.44 8.50
C HIS A 7 -5.99 -6.23 8.78
N GLY A 8 -5.45 -5.02 8.75
CA GLY A 8 -6.20 -3.77 8.96
C GLY A 8 -6.75 -3.64 10.40
N SER A 9 -7.82 -2.84 10.55
CA SER A 9 -8.43 -2.60 11.88
C SER A 9 -8.96 -3.86 12.54
N ILE A 10 -9.42 -4.83 11.76
CA ILE A 10 -9.92 -6.11 12.28
C ILE A 10 -8.80 -6.85 13.00
N GLY A 11 -7.70 -7.14 12.34
CA GLY A 11 -6.58 -7.87 12.94
C GLY A 11 -5.93 -7.12 14.10
N ILE A 12 -5.96 -5.78 14.08
CA ILE A 12 -5.48 -4.98 15.21
C ILE A 12 -6.35 -5.18 16.45
N ILE A 13 -7.68 -5.12 16.31
CA ILE A 13 -8.62 -5.30 17.44
C ILE A 13 -8.57 -6.73 17.96
N GLU A 14 -8.63 -7.74 17.07
CA GLU A 14 -8.49 -9.15 17.46
C GLU A 14 -7.22 -9.40 18.28
N SER A 15 -6.09 -8.89 17.79
CA SER A 15 -4.78 -9.07 18.45
C SER A 15 -4.64 -8.27 19.75
N ALA A 16 -5.21 -7.04 19.82
CA ALA A 16 -5.04 -6.16 20.97
C ALA A 16 -5.92 -6.58 22.17
N TYR A 17 -7.12 -7.05 21.90
CA TYR A 17 -8.11 -7.40 22.91
C TYR A 17 -8.30 -8.90 23.08
N ASN A 18 -7.71 -9.73 22.21
CA ASN A 18 -7.88 -11.18 22.17
C ASN A 18 -9.36 -11.58 22.07
N ILE A 19 -10.09 -10.95 21.18
CA ILE A 19 -11.52 -11.19 20.88
C ILE A 19 -11.69 -11.47 19.38
N GLU A 20 -12.75 -12.19 19.03
CA GLU A 20 -13.15 -12.45 17.64
C GLU A 20 -14.23 -11.46 17.18
N GLN A 21 -14.54 -11.42 15.88
CA GLN A 21 -15.45 -10.44 15.28
C GLN A 21 -16.91 -10.58 15.75
N ASP A 22 -17.29 -11.72 16.29
CA ASP A 22 -18.62 -11.98 16.87
C ASP A 22 -18.76 -11.50 18.33
N HIS A 23 -17.65 -11.00 18.94
CA HIS A 23 -17.70 -10.50 20.29
C HIS A 23 -18.57 -9.23 20.37
N PRO A 24 -19.46 -9.09 21.38
CA PRO A 24 -20.41 -7.97 21.48
C PRO A 24 -19.78 -6.57 21.43
N GLU A 25 -18.55 -6.41 21.92
CA GLU A 25 -17.83 -5.13 21.96
C GLU A 25 -16.96 -4.88 20.72
N PHE A 26 -16.83 -5.86 19.79
CA PHE A 26 -15.90 -5.78 18.67
C PHE A 26 -16.13 -4.54 17.81
N ASP A 27 -17.36 -4.30 17.38
CA ASP A 27 -17.68 -3.16 16.52
C ASP A 27 -17.49 -1.81 17.24
N SER A 28 -17.79 -1.72 18.53
CA SER A 28 -17.55 -0.51 19.33
C SER A 28 -16.07 -0.20 19.41
N LEU A 29 -15.24 -1.18 19.76
CA LEU A 29 -13.77 -1.03 19.86
C LEU A 29 -13.14 -0.70 18.51
N LYS A 30 -13.61 -1.35 17.44
CA LYS A 30 -13.14 -1.06 16.07
C LYS A 30 -13.48 0.37 15.65
N ASN A 31 -14.69 0.85 15.96
CA ASN A 31 -15.09 2.22 15.62
C ASN A 31 -14.31 3.25 16.41
N GLU A 32 -14.13 3.07 17.71
CA GLU A 32 -13.29 3.93 18.55
C GLU A 32 -11.84 3.98 18.04
N PHE A 33 -11.26 2.81 17.73
CA PHE A 33 -9.93 2.74 17.11
C PHE A 33 -9.85 3.54 15.81
N LEU A 34 -10.83 3.40 14.93
CA LEU A 34 -10.84 4.08 13.63
C LEU A 34 -11.04 5.60 13.76
N GLU A 35 -11.80 6.07 14.76
CA GLU A 35 -11.91 7.49 15.08
C GLU A 35 -10.60 8.06 15.62
N LEU A 36 -9.97 7.38 16.56
CA LEU A 36 -8.64 7.74 17.08
C LEU A 36 -7.57 7.73 15.99
N TYR A 37 -7.61 6.71 15.12
CA TYR A 37 -6.71 6.62 13.97
C TYR A 37 -6.88 7.82 13.04
N LEU A 38 -8.11 8.19 12.72
CA LEU A 38 -8.38 9.33 11.84
C LEU A 38 -7.94 10.67 12.46
N ALA A 39 -8.16 10.84 13.77
CA ALA A 39 -7.77 12.04 14.49
C ALA A 39 -6.24 12.24 14.54
N ASN A 40 -5.47 11.14 14.48
CA ASN A 40 -4.00 11.15 14.60
C ASN A 40 -3.29 10.62 13.34
N ILE A 41 -3.94 10.69 12.18
CA ILE A 41 -3.59 9.91 10.99
C ILE A 41 -2.17 10.12 10.46
N ALA A 42 -1.59 11.29 10.69
CA ALA A 42 -0.27 11.68 10.18
C ALA A 42 0.72 12.13 11.26
N GLU A 43 0.37 12.04 12.56
CA GLU A 43 1.25 12.56 13.63
C GLU A 43 2.65 11.93 13.64
N LYS A 44 2.75 10.64 13.31
CA LYS A 44 4.01 9.88 13.29
C LYS A 44 4.23 9.16 11.96
N THR A 45 3.45 9.48 10.94
CA THR A 45 3.56 8.85 9.64
C THR A 45 4.52 9.65 8.76
N ALA A 46 5.49 8.98 8.19
CA ALA A 46 6.44 9.55 7.23
C ALA A 46 6.72 8.53 6.12
N LEU A 47 7.30 9.00 5.03
CA LEU A 47 7.85 8.11 4.02
C LEU A 47 8.99 7.28 4.62
N PHE A 48 9.14 6.05 4.15
CA PHE A 48 10.35 5.29 4.42
C PHE A 48 11.57 6.02 3.84
N GLU A 49 12.71 5.87 4.50
CA GLU A 49 13.96 6.50 4.10
C GLU A 49 14.28 6.25 2.62
N GLY A 50 14.65 7.29 1.87
CA GLY A 50 15.00 7.21 0.44
C GLY A 50 13.81 7.22 -0.53
N LEU A 51 12.55 7.08 -0.07
CA LEU A 51 11.39 7.18 -0.98
C LEU A 51 11.17 8.60 -1.49
N ASP A 52 11.54 9.61 -0.73
CA ASP A 52 11.57 11.00 -1.19
C ASP A 52 12.47 11.18 -2.41
N GLN A 53 13.63 10.51 -2.44
CA GLN A 53 14.55 10.51 -3.59
C GLN A 53 13.94 9.80 -4.80
N VAL A 54 13.23 8.69 -4.59
CA VAL A 54 12.52 7.99 -5.67
C VAL A 54 11.46 8.90 -6.29
N LEU A 55 10.64 9.56 -5.48
CA LEU A 55 9.62 10.48 -5.97
C LEU A 55 10.22 11.69 -6.70
N ALA A 56 11.33 12.25 -6.19
CA ALA A 56 12.06 13.31 -6.85
C ALA A 56 12.63 12.87 -8.21
N SER A 57 13.14 11.64 -8.31
CA SER A 57 13.64 11.05 -9.56
C SER A 57 12.51 10.85 -10.57
N CYS A 58 11.34 10.39 -10.12
CA CYS A 58 10.15 10.32 -10.96
C CYS A 58 9.78 11.69 -11.54
N GLN A 59 9.72 12.71 -10.68
CA GLN A 59 9.39 14.07 -11.09
C GLN A 59 10.40 14.64 -12.11
N GLN A 60 11.70 14.50 -11.86
CA GLN A 60 12.76 14.99 -12.74
C GLN A 60 12.73 14.33 -14.12
N ARG A 61 12.32 13.06 -14.17
CA ARG A 61 12.25 12.24 -15.41
C ARG A 61 10.87 12.28 -16.06
N ASN A 62 9.90 13.02 -15.50
CA ASN A 62 8.51 13.05 -15.94
C ASN A 62 7.86 11.64 -15.97
N ILE A 63 8.22 10.78 -15.02
CA ILE A 63 7.62 9.46 -14.85
C ILE A 63 6.46 9.60 -13.87
N PRO A 64 5.21 9.39 -14.29
CA PRO A 64 4.08 9.44 -13.38
C PRO A 64 4.12 8.25 -12.42
N TRP A 65 3.65 8.50 -11.21
CA TRP A 65 3.48 7.47 -10.19
C TRP A 65 2.10 7.60 -9.54
N GLY A 66 1.62 6.51 -8.97
CA GLY A 66 0.31 6.48 -8.33
C GLY A 66 0.30 5.59 -7.09
N ILE A 67 -0.82 5.63 -6.38
CA ILE A 67 -1.07 4.85 -5.17
C ILE A 67 -2.27 3.94 -5.40
N VAL A 68 -2.08 2.64 -5.13
CA VAL A 68 -3.17 1.66 -5.09
C VAL A 68 -3.16 0.96 -3.74
N THR A 69 -4.20 1.14 -2.97
CA THR A 69 -4.27 0.67 -1.58
C THR A 69 -5.58 -0.03 -1.26
N ASN A 70 -5.55 -1.00 -0.34
CA ASN A 70 -6.76 -1.57 0.26
C ASN A 70 -7.28 -0.75 1.46
N LYS A 71 -6.65 0.39 1.75
CA LYS A 71 -7.15 1.34 2.75
C LYS A 71 -8.31 2.16 2.16
N PRO A 72 -9.48 2.25 2.84
CA PRO A 72 -10.61 3.04 2.38
C PRO A 72 -10.27 4.51 2.15
N LEU A 73 -10.94 5.14 1.18
CA LEU A 73 -10.72 6.54 0.79
C LEU A 73 -10.84 7.51 1.97
N LYS A 74 -11.78 7.25 2.88
CA LYS A 74 -11.99 8.02 4.11
C LYS A 74 -10.70 8.23 4.92
N TYR A 75 -9.78 7.26 4.91
CA TYR A 75 -8.50 7.32 5.63
C TYR A 75 -7.33 7.66 4.69
N THR A 76 -7.43 7.28 3.43
CA THR A 76 -6.36 7.53 2.45
C THR A 76 -6.26 9.01 2.10
N ALA A 77 -7.37 9.67 1.81
CA ALA A 77 -7.36 11.07 1.39
C ALA A 77 -6.73 12.03 2.43
N PRO A 78 -7.14 12.02 3.71
CA PRO A 78 -6.53 12.89 4.71
C PRO A 78 -5.06 12.54 4.99
N LEU A 79 -4.67 11.26 4.90
CA LEU A 79 -3.28 10.85 5.03
C LEU A 79 -2.41 11.44 3.91
N LEU A 80 -2.82 11.30 2.66
CA LEU A 80 -2.07 11.82 1.52
C LEU A 80 -1.98 13.35 1.54
N LEU A 81 -3.06 14.02 1.94
CA LEU A 81 -3.07 15.47 2.12
C LEU A 81 -2.05 15.90 3.18
N ALA A 82 -2.04 15.24 4.34
CA ALA A 82 -1.12 15.56 5.42
C ALA A 82 0.36 15.29 5.07
N LEU A 83 0.62 14.29 4.20
CA LEU A 83 1.96 13.99 3.69
C LEU A 83 2.34 14.83 2.46
N GLY A 84 1.45 15.66 1.91
CA GLY A 84 1.67 16.44 0.70
C GLY A 84 1.80 15.60 -0.57
N LEU A 85 1.25 14.38 -0.57
CA LEU A 85 1.32 13.43 -1.69
C LEU A 85 0.08 13.48 -2.61
N ASP A 86 -0.99 14.08 -2.15
CA ASP A 86 -2.28 14.17 -2.85
C ASP A 86 -2.19 14.83 -4.23
N LYS A 87 -1.30 15.84 -4.35
CA LYS A 87 -1.07 16.57 -5.62
C LYS A 87 0.08 16.01 -6.45
N GLN A 88 0.90 15.15 -5.88
CA GLN A 88 2.04 14.57 -6.56
C GLN A 88 1.69 13.24 -7.22
N SER A 89 0.76 12.48 -6.62
CA SER A 89 0.27 11.22 -7.16
C SER A 89 -0.59 11.48 -8.40
N ALA A 90 -0.25 10.87 -9.52
CA ALA A 90 -1.01 10.98 -10.76
C ALA A 90 -2.36 10.24 -10.70
N THR A 91 -2.48 9.23 -9.83
CA THR A 91 -3.71 8.48 -9.56
C THR A 91 -3.69 7.89 -8.16
N THR A 92 -4.85 7.81 -7.52
CA THR A 92 -5.01 7.15 -6.21
C THR A 92 -6.24 6.27 -6.25
N ILE A 93 -6.05 4.95 -6.15
CA ILE A 93 -7.14 3.97 -6.16
C ILE A 93 -7.28 3.33 -4.77
N CYS A 94 -8.49 3.42 -4.24
CA CYS A 94 -8.92 2.80 -2.98
C CYS A 94 -9.97 1.73 -3.25
N PRO A 95 -10.33 0.87 -2.28
CA PRO A 95 -11.41 -0.10 -2.42
C PRO A 95 -12.74 0.53 -2.85
N ASP A 96 -12.97 1.79 -2.48
CA ASP A 96 -14.17 2.56 -2.82
C ASP A 96 -14.34 2.78 -4.34
N HIS A 97 -13.29 2.58 -5.13
CA HIS A 97 -13.28 2.83 -6.59
C HIS A 97 -13.43 1.56 -7.44
N VAL A 98 -13.44 0.39 -6.82
CA VAL A 98 -13.41 -0.92 -7.50
C VAL A 98 -14.41 -1.89 -6.89
N THR A 99 -14.74 -2.92 -7.65
CA THR A 99 -15.58 -4.02 -7.16
C THR A 99 -14.79 -4.98 -6.30
N TYR A 100 -13.58 -5.28 -6.74
CA TYR A 100 -12.70 -6.25 -6.10
C TYR A 100 -11.35 -5.60 -5.74
N PRO A 101 -11.05 -5.49 -4.43
CA PRO A 101 -9.73 -4.99 -3.99
C PRO A 101 -8.63 -6.04 -4.20
N LYS A 102 -7.36 -5.62 -4.06
CA LYS A 102 -6.23 -6.56 -4.15
C LYS A 102 -6.41 -7.77 -3.22
N PRO A 103 -6.18 -8.99 -3.69
CA PRO A 103 -5.31 -9.39 -4.80
C PRO A 103 -5.91 -9.35 -6.21
N ASP A 104 -7.16 -8.91 -6.39
CA ASP A 104 -7.72 -8.71 -7.73
C ASP A 104 -6.96 -7.59 -8.47
N PRO A 105 -6.68 -7.71 -9.78
CA PRO A 105 -5.96 -6.71 -10.55
C PRO A 105 -6.77 -5.45 -10.89
N GLU A 106 -8.08 -5.41 -10.65
CA GLU A 106 -8.99 -4.34 -11.07
C GLU A 106 -8.46 -2.95 -10.70
N ALA A 107 -8.01 -2.78 -9.44
CA ALA A 107 -7.51 -1.49 -8.96
C ALA A 107 -6.24 -1.01 -9.69
N LEU A 108 -5.35 -1.94 -10.05
CA LEU A 108 -4.11 -1.62 -10.79
C LEU A 108 -4.39 -1.30 -12.25
N ILE A 109 -5.29 -2.05 -12.87
CA ILE A 109 -5.74 -1.79 -14.25
C ILE A 109 -6.44 -0.43 -14.32
N LEU A 110 -7.30 -0.11 -13.34
CA LEU A 110 -7.96 1.19 -13.25
C LEU A 110 -6.94 2.33 -13.08
N ALA A 111 -5.94 2.16 -12.22
CA ALA A 111 -4.87 3.14 -12.03
C ALA A 111 -4.13 3.42 -13.34
N CYS A 112 -3.72 2.38 -14.06
CA CYS A 112 -3.05 2.50 -15.35
C CYS A 112 -3.93 3.19 -16.39
N SER A 113 -5.21 2.86 -16.43
CA SER A 113 -6.18 3.49 -17.33
C SER A 113 -6.33 4.98 -17.08
N GLN A 114 -6.38 5.41 -15.81
CA GLN A 114 -6.53 6.83 -15.46
C GLN A 114 -5.33 7.69 -15.92
N ILE A 115 -4.14 7.11 -15.95
CA ILE A 115 -2.92 7.82 -16.37
C ILE A 115 -2.49 7.48 -17.81
N ASN A 116 -3.32 6.69 -18.51
CA ASN A 116 -3.09 6.28 -19.90
C ASN A 116 -1.73 5.60 -20.13
N ILE A 117 -1.35 4.68 -19.22
CA ILE A 117 -0.14 3.85 -19.32
C ILE A 117 -0.56 2.37 -19.33
N ALA A 118 0.05 1.57 -20.18
CA ALA A 118 -0.23 0.14 -20.19
C ALA A 118 0.36 -0.55 -18.93
N PRO A 119 -0.33 -1.54 -18.35
CA PRO A 119 0.20 -2.28 -17.20
C PRO A 119 1.58 -2.88 -17.42
N CYS A 120 1.87 -3.40 -18.64
CA CYS A 120 3.18 -3.97 -18.98
C CYS A 120 4.34 -2.93 -18.97
N ASP A 121 4.03 -1.64 -19.05
CA ASP A 121 4.99 -0.54 -18.97
C ASP A 121 5.12 0.02 -17.54
N SER A 122 4.50 -0.65 -16.58
CA SER A 122 4.42 -0.21 -15.17
C SER A 122 5.11 -1.21 -14.26
N ILE A 123 5.53 -0.72 -13.08
CA ILE A 123 6.06 -1.53 -11.99
C ILE A 123 5.16 -1.32 -10.77
N TYR A 124 4.70 -2.40 -10.17
CA TYR A 124 3.98 -2.34 -8.91
C TYR A 124 4.87 -2.75 -7.74
N ILE A 125 4.90 -1.92 -6.70
CA ILE A 125 5.72 -2.11 -5.52
C ILE A 125 4.81 -2.32 -4.33
N GLY A 126 4.97 -3.42 -3.60
CA GLY A 126 4.14 -3.72 -2.45
C GLY A 126 4.85 -4.58 -1.41
N ASP A 127 4.32 -4.59 -0.20
CA ASP A 127 4.88 -5.26 0.97
C ASP A 127 4.03 -6.44 1.46
N HIS A 128 3.12 -6.93 0.62
CA HIS A 128 2.29 -8.07 0.92
C HIS A 128 2.10 -8.98 -0.31
N VAL A 129 1.91 -10.29 -0.07
CA VAL A 129 1.71 -11.28 -1.16
C VAL A 129 0.57 -10.89 -2.11
N ARG A 130 -0.54 -10.31 -1.59
CA ARG A 130 -1.67 -9.81 -2.39
C ARG A 130 -1.29 -8.69 -3.37
N ASP A 131 -0.26 -7.91 -3.06
CA ASP A 131 0.23 -6.85 -3.92
C ASP A 131 0.93 -7.44 -5.15
N ILE A 132 1.78 -8.42 -4.91
CA ILE A 132 2.51 -9.12 -5.97
C ILE A 132 1.54 -9.92 -6.85
N GLN A 133 0.54 -10.59 -6.24
CA GLN A 133 -0.50 -11.31 -6.99
C GLN A 133 -1.30 -10.35 -7.89
N ALA A 134 -1.75 -9.20 -7.36
CA ALA A 134 -2.48 -8.20 -8.13
C ALA A 134 -1.63 -7.65 -9.28
N GLY A 135 -0.36 -7.27 -9.02
CA GLY A 135 0.56 -6.75 -10.02
C GLY A 135 0.79 -7.73 -11.16
N ARG A 136 1.08 -8.98 -10.84
CA ARG A 136 1.27 -10.04 -11.84
C ARG A 136 0.00 -10.32 -12.65
N SER A 137 -1.16 -10.39 -11.98
CA SER A 137 -2.45 -10.59 -12.64
C SER A 137 -2.82 -9.43 -13.56
N ALA A 138 -2.39 -8.20 -13.24
CA ALA A 138 -2.54 -7.03 -14.10
C ALA A 138 -1.54 -7.01 -15.28
N GLY A 139 -0.54 -7.88 -15.31
CA GLY A 139 0.52 -7.89 -16.34
C GLY A 139 1.64 -6.88 -16.08
N MET A 140 1.79 -6.41 -14.84
CA MET A 140 2.87 -5.52 -14.41
C MET A 140 4.11 -6.30 -14.01
N ARG A 141 5.27 -5.65 -14.03
CA ARG A 141 6.44 -6.09 -13.27
C ARG A 141 6.23 -5.74 -11.79
N THR A 142 6.82 -6.53 -10.89
CA THR A 142 6.55 -6.43 -9.45
C THR A 142 7.81 -6.36 -8.62
N ILE A 143 7.79 -5.52 -7.58
CA ILE A 143 8.84 -5.43 -6.57
C ILE A 143 8.23 -5.75 -5.21
N ALA A 144 8.76 -6.76 -4.54
CA ALA A 144 8.44 -7.04 -3.15
C ALA A 144 9.32 -6.18 -2.22
N ALA A 145 8.66 -5.36 -1.41
CA ALA A 145 9.27 -4.39 -0.51
C ALA A 145 9.54 -5.02 0.86
N GLU A 146 10.72 -5.63 1.05
CA GLU A 146 11.07 -6.34 2.30
C GLU A 146 11.21 -5.41 3.51
N TRP A 147 11.30 -4.09 3.31
CA TRP A 147 11.30 -3.08 4.39
C TRP A 147 9.90 -2.79 4.97
N GLY A 148 8.85 -3.35 4.37
CA GLY A 148 7.45 -3.10 4.75
C GLY A 148 6.99 -3.91 5.97
N TYR A 149 5.68 -4.15 6.04
CA TYR A 149 5.04 -4.86 7.15
C TYR A 149 4.87 -6.35 6.81
N ILE A 150 5.99 -7.09 6.82
CA ILE A 150 6.01 -8.53 6.52
C ILE A 150 5.92 -9.32 7.82
N GLU A 151 5.10 -10.35 7.84
CA GLU A 151 4.98 -11.24 8.99
C GLU A 151 6.18 -12.19 9.10
N GLU A 152 6.61 -12.51 10.34
CA GLU A 152 7.83 -13.29 10.59
C GLU A 152 7.83 -14.68 9.93
N PHE A 153 6.65 -15.25 9.72
CA PHE A 153 6.50 -16.58 9.09
C PHE A 153 6.38 -16.49 7.56
N GLU A 154 6.25 -15.30 6.98
CA GLU A 154 6.14 -15.14 5.53
C GLU A 154 7.50 -15.23 4.85
N ASN A 155 7.55 -16.07 3.82
CA ASN A 155 8.72 -16.16 2.95
C ASN A 155 8.50 -15.33 1.68
N ILE A 156 9.01 -14.10 1.69
CA ILE A 156 8.88 -13.14 0.59
C ILE A 156 9.38 -13.69 -0.76
N THR A 157 10.34 -14.64 -0.76
CA THR A 157 10.85 -15.23 -2.00
C THR A 157 9.81 -16.14 -2.68
N GLN A 158 8.80 -16.60 -1.95
CA GLN A 158 7.69 -17.39 -2.49
C GLN A 158 6.60 -16.56 -3.16
N TRP A 159 6.61 -15.25 -2.98
CA TRP A 159 5.62 -14.35 -3.61
C TRP A 159 5.78 -14.24 -5.14
N GLN A 160 6.93 -14.68 -5.67
CA GLN A 160 7.23 -14.68 -7.09
C GLN A 160 7.26 -13.25 -7.70
N ALA A 161 7.71 -12.26 -6.93
CA ALA A 161 7.98 -10.93 -7.46
C ALA A 161 9.19 -10.98 -8.42
N ASP A 162 9.22 -10.06 -9.39
CA ASP A 162 10.37 -9.95 -10.31
C ASP A 162 11.63 -9.53 -9.56
N TRP A 163 11.48 -8.70 -8.53
CA TRP A 163 12.57 -8.30 -7.62
C TRP A 163 12.12 -8.30 -6.18
N VAL A 164 13.06 -8.57 -5.28
CA VAL A 164 12.94 -8.36 -3.85
C VAL A 164 13.94 -7.30 -3.44
N VAL A 165 13.46 -6.22 -2.85
CA VAL A 165 14.32 -5.11 -2.38
C VAL A 165 14.26 -5.05 -0.87
N LYS A 166 15.43 -5.16 -0.23
CA LYS A 166 15.54 -5.26 1.24
C LYS A 166 15.43 -3.93 1.95
N LYS A 167 15.96 -2.87 1.32
CA LYS A 167 15.95 -1.52 1.89
C LYS A 167 15.31 -0.55 0.93
N SER A 168 14.44 0.30 1.41
CA SER A 168 13.81 1.35 0.61
C SER A 168 14.83 2.28 -0.06
N THR A 169 15.98 2.50 0.55
CA THR A 169 17.10 3.29 0.02
C THR A 169 17.71 2.71 -1.26
N ASP A 170 17.56 1.40 -1.50
CA ASP A 170 18.12 0.73 -2.69
C ASP A 170 17.20 0.86 -3.91
N LEU A 171 15.95 1.28 -3.69
CA LEU A 171 14.92 1.32 -4.72
C LEU A 171 15.25 2.33 -5.83
N ASN A 172 15.77 3.49 -5.47
CA ASN A 172 16.12 4.53 -6.46
C ASN A 172 17.17 4.04 -7.46
N ALA A 173 18.19 3.34 -6.98
CA ALA A 173 19.21 2.76 -7.85
C ALA A 173 18.64 1.65 -8.75
N LEU A 174 17.77 0.80 -8.23
CA LEU A 174 17.14 -0.26 -9.03
C LEU A 174 16.28 0.30 -10.16
N LEU A 175 15.53 1.37 -9.90
CA LEU A 175 14.57 1.92 -10.86
C LEU A 175 15.23 2.82 -11.93
N PHE A 176 16.34 3.49 -11.61
CA PHE A 176 16.85 4.60 -12.41
C PHE A 176 18.34 4.51 -12.75
N SER A 177 19.01 3.38 -12.46
CA SER A 177 20.41 3.12 -12.87
C SER A 177 20.54 2.80 -14.37
#